data_fd7e7f3123954de8226997a4d1eef5f1
#
_entry.id   fd7e7f3123954de8226997a4d1eef5f1
#
_cell.length_a   1.000
_cell.length_b   1.000
_cell.length_c   1.000
_cell.angle_alpha   90.00
_cell.angle_beta   90.00
_cell.angle_gamma   90.00
#
_symmetry.space_group_name_H-M   'P 1'
#
loop_
_entity.id
_entity.type
_entity.pdbx_description
1 polymer ?
#
loop_
_entity_poly.entity_id
_entity_poly.type
_entity_poly.pdbx_seq_one_letter_code
_entity_poly.pdbx_strand_id
1 'polypeptide(L)'
;MIEDLLRDGSSYHNTASARFAGELEAAVCGSVDPGSLVPLLYWSNHTIGEHLRDWPRARALAERVLEGRTPDARTAAAWAKLYAARAMAGDLEGAELAQQVYAATDGIDPRVAAIDSKMTLANALAGSGRLAEGSALYESALALARNTPKSNADRMVAIASNNLASQLLEVCPRSAEQDELMRAAAAAGLEFWLRCGTWQNEERALYLSALVANALGEPMAAREAVDAAFRIIDANGSEPVDETFLRLARANAFAMLGDLAGHKRDLAAAESAAASWDGAMRQWFAEERAKIKLL
;
A
#
# COMPACT_ATOMS: atom_id res chain seq x y z
N MET A 1 -16.65 -8.14 16.36
CA MET A 1 -17.24 -8.23 14.98
C MET A 1 -16.12 -8.20 13.94
N ILE A 2 -16.41 -8.45 12.66
CA ILE A 2 -15.35 -8.49 11.60
C ILE A 2 -14.56 -7.17 11.53
N GLU A 3 -15.22 -6.04 11.63
CA GLU A 3 -14.56 -4.71 11.60
C GLU A 3 -13.52 -4.54 12.72
N ASP A 4 -13.82 -4.97 13.94
CA ASP A 4 -12.88 -4.92 15.05
C ASP A 4 -11.69 -5.86 14.80
N LEU A 5 -11.96 -7.08 14.31
CA LEU A 5 -10.91 -8.01 13.92
C LEU A 5 -9.98 -7.43 12.86
N LEU A 6 -10.52 -6.79 11.81
CA LEU A 6 -9.72 -6.22 10.73
C LEU A 6 -8.91 -5.01 11.21
N ARG A 7 -9.49 -4.16 12.08
CA ARG A 7 -8.77 -3.04 12.69
C ARG A 7 -7.63 -3.53 13.58
N ASP A 8 -7.93 -4.43 14.51
CA ASP A 8 -6.96 -4.92 15.49
C ASP A 8 -5.89 -5.80 14.84
N GLY A 9 -6.29 -6.64 13.88
CA GLY A 9 -5.38 -7.49 13.09
C GLY A 9 -4.32 -6.73 12.33
N SER A 10 -4.63 -5.51 11.88
CA SER A 10 -3.66 -4.64 11.20
C SER A 10 -2.41 -4.35 12.04
N SER A 11 -2.51 -4.38 13.36
CA SER A 11 -1.40 -4.09 14.27
C SER A 11 -0.44 -5.26 14.49
N TYR A 12 -0.85 -6.51 14.22
CA TYR A 12 -0.04 -7.70 14.52
C TYR A 12 0.08 -8.68 13.34
N HIS A 13 -0.54 -8.43 12.20
CA HIS A 13 -0.52 -9.35 11.04
C HIS A 13 0.90 -9.73 10.58
N ASN A 14 1.87 -8.84 10.68
CA ASN A 14 3.26 -9.09 10.30
C ASN A 14 3.97 -10.05 11.27
N THR A 15 3.67 -9.98 12.56
CA THR A 15 4.35 -10.77 13.60
C THR A 15 3.59 -12.04 13.96
N ALA A 16 2.29 -12.12 13.67
CA ALA A 16 1.42 -13.24 14.01
C ALA A 16 0.46 -13.63 12.85
N SER A 17 0.99 -13.68 11.62
CA SER A 17 0.21 -13.94 10.40
C SER A 17 -0.64 -15.21 10.48
N ALA A 18 -0.10 -16.30 11.03
CA ALA A 18 -0.85 -17.57 11.17
C ALA A 18 -2.05 -17.44 12.13
N ARG A 19 -1.90 -16.68 13.21
CA ARG A 19 -2.98 -16.38 14.13
C ARG A 19 -4.06 -15.56 13.44
N PHE A 20 -3.69 -14.46 12.79
CA PHE A 20 -4.64 -13.59 12.10
C PHE A 20 -5.37 -14.32 10.96
N ALA A 21 -4.68 -15.18 10.21
CA ALA A 21 -5.31 -16.04 9.20
C ALA A 21 -6.40 -16.94 9.79
N GLY A 22 -6.14 -17.60 10.92
CA GLY A 22 -7.14 -18.41 11.62
C GLY A 22 -8.33 -17.59 12.13
N GLU A 23 -8.10 -16.39 12.60
CA GLU A 23 -9.16 -15.47 13.04
C GLU A 23 -10.03 -15.00 11.88
N LEU A 24 -9.44 -14.69 10.70
CA LEU A 24 -10.17 -14.37 9.46
C LEU A 24 -11.06 -15.53 9.02
N GLU A 25 -10.54 -16.76 9.03
CA GLU A 25 -11.32 -17.97 8.67
C GLU A 25 -12.45 -18.26 9.62
N ALA A 26 -12.25 -18.04 10.92
CA ALA A 26 -13.29 -18.21 11.93
C ALA A 26 -14.40 -17.14 11.76
N ALA A 27 -14.04 -15.93 11.43
CA ALA A 27 -14.99 -14.83 11.24
C ALA A 27 -15.96 -15.07 10.08
N VAL A 28 -15.59 -15.85 9.06
CA VAL A 28 -16.45 -16.14 7.90
C VAL A 28 -17.34 -17.38 8.07
N CYS A 29 -17.35 -18.01 9.24
CA CYS A 29 -18.31 -19.08 9.56
C CYS A 29 -19.75 -18.58 9.73
N GLY A 30 -19.93 -17.26 9.88
CA GLY A 30 -21.22 -16.57 9.91
C GLY A 30 -21.48 -15.75 8.65
N SER A 31 -22.57 -14.96 8.65
CA SER A 31 -22.84 -14.02 7.57
C SER A 31 -21.86 -12.85 7.61
N VAL A 32 -21.17 -12.59 6.49
CA VAL A 32 -20.30 -11.44 6.33
C VAL A 32 -21.13 -10.27 5.78
N ASP A 33 -21.06 -9.12 6.48
CA ASP A 33 -21.71 -7.90 6.03
C ASP A 33 -21.12 -7.42 4.69
N PRO A 34 -21.94 -6.90 3.74
CA PRO A 34 -21.45 -6.40 2.46
C PRO A 34 -20.33 -5.37 2.57
N GLY A 35 -20.37 -4.47 3.56
CA GLY A 35 -19.34 -3.45 3.78
C GLY A 35 -17.97 -4.02 4.20
N SER A 36 -17.97 -5.22 4.79
CA SER A 36 -16.75 -5.89 5.24
C SER A 36 -16.09 -6.77 4.17
N LEU A 37 -16.75 -7.04 3.03
CA LEU A 37 -16.26 -7.99 2.02
C LEU A 37 -14.89 -7.60 1.44
N VAL A 38 -14.77 -6.37 0.95
CA VAL A 38 -13.54 -5.89 0.31
C VAL A 38 -12.36 -5.88 1.28
N PRO A 39 -12.47 -5.27 2.49
CA PRO A 39 -11.38 -5.29 3.46
C PRO A 39 -11.05 -6.71 3.97
N LEU A 40 -12.03 -7.57 4.17
CA LEU A 40 -11.80 -8.97 4.57
C LEU A 40 -10.97 -9.71 3.52
N LEU A 41 -11.34 -9.63 2.25
CA LEU A 41 -10.63 -10.31 1.17
C LEU A 41 -9.27 -9.67 0.87
N TYR A 42 -9.11 -8.37 1.08
CA TYR A 42 -7.80 -7.73 1.06
C TYR A 42 -6.87 -8.35 2.11
N TRP A 43 -7.31 -8.41 3.37
CA TRP A 43 -6.52 -8.99 4.45
C TRP A 43 -6.27 -10.50 4.28
N SER A 44 -7.23 -11.23 3.68
CA SER A 44 -7.02 -12.64 3.34
C SER A 44 -5.89 -12.81 2.33
N ASN A 45 -5.91 -12.07 1.23
CA ASN A 45 -4.86 -12.12 0.22
C ASN A 45 -3.50 -11.71 0.81
N HIS A 46 -3.47 -10.63 1.57
CA HIS A 46 -2.24 -10.13 2.18
C HIS A 46 -1.67 -11.11 3.21
N THR A 47 -2.50 -11.55 4.17
CA THR A 47 -2.02 -12.39 5.27
C THR A 47 -1.81 -13.85 4.83
N ILE A 48 -2.83 -14.46 4.20
CA ILE A 48 -2.76 -15.88 3.83
C ILE A 48 -1.95 -16.05 2.54
N GLY A 49 -2.23 -15.23 1.53
CA GLY A 49 -1.58 -15.33 0.23
C GLY A 49 -0.11 -14.88 0.26
N GLU A 50 0.16 -13.67 0.72
CA GLU A 50 1.50 -13.06 0.64
C GLU A 50 2.38 -13.50 1.80
N HIS A 51 1.95 -13.32 3.07
CA HIS A 51 2.78 -13.64 4.23
C HIS A 51 2.95 -15.15 4.44
N LEU A 52 1.86 -15.92 4.41
CA LEU A 52 1.92 -17.39 4.59
C LEU A 52 2.23 -18.14 3.29
N ARG A 53 2.23 -17.45 2.14
CA ARG A 53 2.45 -18.02 0.80
C ARG A 53 1.47 -19.14 0.44
N ASP A 54 0.23 -19.07 0.97
CA ASP A 54 -0.80 -20.10 0.81
C ASP A 54 -1.98 -19.54 -0.01
N TRP A 55 -1.72 -19.31 -1.29
CA TRP A 55 -2.72 -18.79 -2.22
C TRP A 55 -3.92 -19.73 -2.44
N PRO A 56 -3.77 -21.08 -2.47
CA PRO A 56 -4.91 -21.99 -2.49
C PRO A 56 -5.87 -21.78 -1.32
N ARG A 57 -5.34 -21.52 -0.12
CA ARG A 57 -6.14 -21.25 1.08
C ARG A 57 -6.80 -19.87 1.02
N ALA A 58 -6.10 -18.84 0.56
CA ALA A 58 -6.69 -17.51 0.34
C ALA A 58 -7.84 -17.56 -0.69
N ARG A 59 -7.66 -18.30 -1.79
CA ARG A 59 -8.70 -18.57 -2.79
C ARG A 59 -9.91 -19.24 -2.16
N ALA A 60 -9.73 -20.34 -1.43
CA ALA A 60 -10.82 -21.07 -0.81
C ALA A 60 -11.63 -20.21 0.16
N LEU A 61 -10.96 -19.32 0.93
CA LEU A 61 -11.67 -18.36 1.78
C LEU A 61 -12.48 -17.37 0.95
N ALA A 62 -11.89 -16.80 -0.11
CA ALA A 62 -12.58 -15.83 -0.96
C ALA A 62 -13.80 -16.44 -1.66
N GLU A 63 -13.67 -17.66 -2.18
CA GLU A 63 -14.78 -18.40 -2.81
C GLU A 63 -15.92 -18.66 -1.81
N ARG A 64 -15.60 -19.11 -0.61
CA ARG A 64 -16.60 -19.32 0.45
C ARG A 64 -17.33 -18.03 0.84
N VAL A 65 -16.59 -16.92 0.96
CA VAL A 65 -17.18 -15.62 1.30
C VAL A 65 -18.12 -15.09 0.22
N LEU A 66 -17.81 -15.36 -1.04
CA LEU A 66 -18.58 -14.86 -2.20
C LEU A 66 -19.60 -15.86 -2.74
N GLU A 67 -19.66 -17.07 -2.18
CA GLU A 67 -20.60 -18.11 -2.60
C GLU A 67 -22.06 -17.62 -2.54
N GLY A 68 -22.80 -17.79 -3.63
CA GLY A 68 -24.21 -17.39 -3.75
C GLY A 68 -24.45 -15.88 -3.73
N ARG A 69 -23.41 -15.04 -3.72
CA ARG A 69 -23.56 -13.57 -3.75
C ARG A 69 -23.58 -13.05 -5.18
N THR A 70 -24.46 -12.08 -5.40
CA THR A 70 -24.45 -11.26 -6.62
C THR A 70 -23.78 -9.91 -6.28
N PRO A 71 -22.80 -9.42 -7.06
CA PRO A 71 -22.19 -8.15 -6.81
C PRO A 71 -23.15 -6.99 -7.08
N ASP A 72 -23.01 -5.94 -6.30
CA ASP A 72 -23.55 -4.62 -6.55
C ASP A 72 -22.39 -3.58 -6.61
N ALA A 73 -22.69 -2.34 -6.91
CA ALA A 73 -21.67 -1.29 -7.05
C ALA A 73 -20.80 -1.09 -5.79
N ARG A 74 -21.26 -1.49 -4.59
CA ARG A 74 -20.51 -1.37 -3.32
C ARG A 74 -19.63 -2.58 -3.05
N THR A 75 -20.01 -3.74 -3.57
CA THR A 75 -19.36 -5.02 -3.26
C THR A 75 -18.52 -5.56 -4.40
N ALA A 76 -18.70 -5.05 -5.62
CA ALA A 76 -18.07 -5.56 -6.84
C ALA A 76 -16.53 -5.65 -6.76
N ALA A 77 -15.87 -4.72 -6.07
CA ALA A 77 -14.41 -4.75 -5.86
C ALA A 77 -13.90 -5.99 -5.08
N ALA A 78 -14.79 -6.73 -4.40
CA ALA A 78 -14.45 -8.01 -3.78
C ALA A 78 -14.06 -9.07 -4.83
N TRP A 79 -14.63 -9.00 -6.04
CA TRP A 79 -14.29 -9.90 -7.15
C TRP A 79 -12.89 -9.62 -7.72
N ALA A 80 -12.35 -8.40 -7.60
CA ALA A 80 -10.94 -8.15 -7.90
C ALA A 80 -10.01 -8.90 -6.93
N LYS A 81 -10.40 -9.05 -5.67
CA LYS A 81 -9.64 -9.81 -4.67
C LYS A 81 -9.70 -11.32 -4.95
N LEU A 82 -10.89 -11.83 -5.35
CA LEU A 82 -11.05 -13.21 -5.82
C LEU A 82 -10.26 -13.47 -7.10
N TYR A 83 -10.28 -12.52 -8.06
CA TYR A 83 -9.45 -12.57 -9.27
C TYR A 83 -7.97 -12.81 -8.93
N ALA A 84 -7.41 -11.99 -8.06
CA ALA A 84 -6.01 -12.12 -7.68
C ALA A 84 -5.73 -13.43 -6.94
N ALA A 85 -6.59 -13.85 -6.00
CA ALA A 85 -6.43 -15.12 -5.28
C ALA A 85 -6.45 -16.34 -6.22
N ARG A 86 -7.36 -16.34 -7.20
CA ARG A 86 -7.43 -17.41 -8.21
C ARG A 86 -6.23 -17.43 -9.13
N ALA A 87 -5.83 -16.28 -9.68
CA ALA A 87 -4.67 -16.17 -10.55
C ALA A 87 -3.39 -16.63 -9.84
N MET A 88 -3.19 -16.20 -8.60
CA MET A 88 -2.04 -16.59 -7.78
C MET A 88 -2.05 -18.06 -7.39
N ALA A 89 -3.23 -18.68 -7.26
CA ALA A 89 -3.40 -20.12 -7.03
C ALA A 89 -3.30 -20.95 -8.33
N GLY A 90 -3.07 -20.33 -9.50
CA GLY A 90 -2.95 -21.00 -10.79
C GLY A 90 -4.28 -21.28 -11.52
N ASP A 91 -5.40 -20.82 -11.00
CA ASP A 91 -6.73 -20.93 -11.61
C ASP A 91 -6.99 -19.69 -12.50
N LEU A 92 -6.37 -19.65 -13.67
CA LEU A 92 -6.47 -18.50 -14.57
C LEU A 92 -7.86 -18.35 -15.19
N GLU A 93 -8.54 -19.47 -15.52
CA GLU A 93 -9.90 -19.44 -16.07
C GLU A 93 -10.89 -18.90 -15.02
N GLY A 94 -10.81 -19.39 -13.80
CA GLY A 94 -11.62 -18.87 -12.69
C GLY A 94 -11.33 -17.42 -12.36
N ALA A 95 -10.08 -16.96 -12.51
CA ALA A 95 -9.73 -15.56 -12.35
C ALA A 95 -10.42 -14.69 -13.41
N GLU A 96 -10.34 -15.06 -14.68
CA GLU A 96 -11.02 -14.33 -15.76
C GLU A 96 -12.54 -14.25 -15.54
N LEU A 97 -13.17 -15.34 -15.08
CA LEU A 97 -14.58 -15.33 -14.70
C LEU A 97 -14.88 -14.32 -13.58
N ALA A 98 -14.05 -14.26 -12.56
CA ALA A 98 -14.22 -13.28 -11.48
C ALA A 98 -14.14 -11.83 -12.01
N GLN A 99 -13.20 -11.55 -12.91
CA GLN A 99 -13.09 -10.23 -13.54
C GLN A 99 -14.31 -9.89 -14.41
N GLN A 100 -14.82 -10.88 -15.17
CA GLN A 100 -16.02 -10.69 -15.98
C GLN A 100 -17.26 -10.37 -15.13
N VAL A 101 -17.43 -11.06 -13.99
CA VAL A 101 -18.50 -10.77 -13.03
C VAL A 101 -18.37 -9.35 -12.49
N TYR A 102 -17.16 -8.92 -12.15
CA TYR A 102 -16.91 -7.54 -11.71
C TYR A 102 -17.26 -6.52 -12.80
N ALA A 103 -16.78 -6.73 -14.02
CA ALA A 103 -17.01 -5.82 -15.15
C ALA A 103 -18.46 -5.76 -15.63
N ALA A 104 -19.24 -6.85 -15.42
CA ALA A 104 -20.65 -6.91 -15.77
C ALA A 104 -21.59 -6.37 -14.69
N THR A 105 -21.06 -5.93 -13.53
CA THR A 105 -21.88 -5.37 -12.45
C THR A 105 -22.46 -4.02 -12.84
N ASP A 106 -23.75 -3.85 -12.62
CA ASP A 106 -24.45 -2.60 -12.91
C ASP A 106 -23.80 -1.40 -12.19
N GLY A 107 -23.57 -0.32 -12.94
CA GLY A 107 -22.95 0.90 -12.43
C GLY A 107 -21.42 0.85 -12.36
N ILE A 108 -20.78 -0.22 -12.81
CA ILE A 108 -19.31 -0.34 -12.89
C ILE A 108 -18.84 -0.12 -14.34
N ASP A 109 -17.89 0.80 -14.53
CA ASP A 109 -17.17 0.91 -15.79
C ASP A 109 -16.22 -0.30 -15.94
N PRO A 110 -16.30 -1.10 -17.03
CA PRO A 110 -15.42 -2.25 -17.24
C PRO A 110 -13.92 -1.89 -17.19
N ARG A 111 -13.54 -0.65 -17.52
CA ARG A 111 -12.15 -0.18 -17.38
C ARG A 111 -11.74 -0.10 -15.91
N VAL A 112 -12.64 0.37 -15.04
CA VAL A 112 -12.42 0.41 -13.58
C VAL A 112 -12.22 -0.99 -13.02
N ALA A 113 -13.05 -1.96 -13.43
CA ALA A 113 -12.90 -3.35 -13.04
C ALA A 113 -11.56 -3.94 -13.49
N ALA A 114 -11.13 -3.63 -14.72
CA ALA A 114 -9.85 -4.08 -15.27
C ALA A 114 -8.65 -3.47 -14.52
N ILE A 115 -8.70 -2.18 -14.19
CA ILE A 115 -7.66 -1.48 -13.45
C ILE A 115 -7.53 -2.08 -12.04
N ASP A 116 -8.65 -2.19 -11.29
CA ASP A 116 -8.65 -2.71 -9.92
C ASP A 116 -8.14 -4.16 -9.87
N SER A 117 -8.62 -5.02 -10.77
CA SER A 117 -8.18 -6.43 -10.85
C SER A 117 -6.67 -6.52 -11.13
N LYS A 118 -6.18 -5.79 -12.13
CA LYS A 118 -4.75 -5.79 -12.49
C LYS A 118 -3.88 -5.22 -11.37
N MET A 119 -4.27 -4.11 -10.73
CA MET A 119 -3.52 -3.53 -9.63
C MET A 119 -3.49 -4.46 -8.40
N THR A 120 -4.61 -5.13 -8.10
CA THR A 120 -4.66 -6.12 -7.01
C THR A 120 -3.72 -7.29 -7.29
N LEU A 121 -3.73 -7.84 -8.51
CA LEU A 121 -2.83 -8.95 -8.89
C LEU A 121 -1.37 -8.49 -8.96
N ALA A 122 -1.10 -7.30 -9.45
CA ALA A 122 0.26 -6.75 -9.51
C ALA A 122 0.90 -6.65 -8.12
N ASN A 123 0.14 -6.16 -7.12
CA ASN A 123 0.59 -6.13 -5.73
C ASN A 123 0.82 -7.54 -5.16
N ALA A 124 -0.11 -8.47 -5.41
CA ALA A 124 0.01 -9.86 -4.97
C ALA A 124 1.26 -10.55 -5.55
N LEU A 125 1.55 -10.32 -6.84
CA LEU A 125 2.76 -10.82 -7.51
C LEU A 125 4.02 -10.23 -6.88
N ALA A 126 4.08 -8.91 -6.71
CA ALA A 126 5.22 -8.22 -6.12
C ALA A 126 5.46 -8.66 -4.66
N GLY A 127 4.42 -8.70 -3.83
CA GLY A 127 4.47 -9.18 -2.44
C GLY A 127 4.86 -10.65 -2.30
N SER A 128 4.63 -11.45 -3.36
CA SER A 128 5.06 -12.86 -3.42
C SER A 128 6.47 -13.06 -4.01
N GLY A 129 7.21 -11.97 -4.29
CA GLY A 129 8.55 -12.02 -4.86
C GLY A 129 8.60 -12.19 -6.39
N ARG A 130 7.45 -12.15 -7.08
CA ARG A 130 7.33 -12.20 -8.54
C ARG A 130 7.33 -10.78 -9.13
N LEU A 131 8.34 -9.99 -8.76
CA LEU A 131 8.40 -8.56 -8.99
C LEU A 131 8.33 -8.21 -10.49
N ALA A 132 9.04 -8.90 -11.37
CA ALA A 132 9.04 -8.60 -12.81
C ALA A 132 7.64 -8.75 -13.43
N GLU A 133 6.90 -9.80 -13.04
CA GLU A 133 5.53 -10.03 -13.52
C GLU A 133 4.57 -8.98 -12.94
N GLY A 134 4.70 -8.69 -11.64
CA GLY A 134 3.93 -7.65 -10.96
C GLY A 134 4.14 -6.28 -11.61
N SER A 135 5.39 -5.93 -11.93
CA SER A 135 5.75 -4.65 -12.56
C SER A 135 5.13 -4.48 -13.95
N ALA A 136 5.24 -5.50 -14.81
CA ALA A 136 4.66 -5.44 -16.15
C ALA A 136 3.12 -5.27 -16.10
N LEU A 137 2.46 -5.96 -15.17
CA LEU A 137 1.03 -5.84 -14.97
C LEU A 137 0.65 -4.47 -14.40
N TYR A 138 1.42 -3.97 -13.43
CA TYR A 138 1.26 -2.64 -12.85
C TYR A 138 1.35 -1.54 -13.91
N GLU A 139 2.38 -1.55 -14.75
CA GLU A 139 2.57 -0.57 -15.82
C GLU A 139 1.39 -0.56 -16.81
N SER A 140 0.92 -1.75 -17.20
CA SER A 140 -0.26 -1.91 -18.06
C SER A 140 -1.52 -1.31 -17.42
N ALA A 141 -1.73 -1.56 -16.12
CA ALA A 141 -2.86 -1.02 -15.39
C ALA A 141 -2.76 0.50 -15.19
N LEU A 142 -1.56 1.02 -14.91
CA LEU A 142 -1.30 2.45 -14.75
C LEU A 142 -1.56 3.23 -16.04
N ALA A 143 -1.11 2.69 -17.18
CA ALA A 143 -1.37 3.27 -18.49
C ALA A 143 -2.90 3.35 -18.79
N LEU A 144 -3.65 2.30 -18.45
CA LEU A 144 -5.11 2.30 -18.59
C LEU A 144 -5.75 3.33 -17.64
N ALA A 145 -5.29 3.42 -16.39
CA ALA A 145 -5.83 4.34 -15.40
C ALA A 145 -5.62 5.81 -15.79
N ARG A 146 -4.46 6.16 -16.32
CA ARG A 146 -4.17 7.53 -16.82
C ARG A 146 -5.09 7.94 -17.98
N ASN A 147 -5.51 6.97 -18.80
CA ASN A 147 -6.45 7.17 -19.91
C ASN A 147 -7.93 7.02 -19.52
N THR A 148 -8.22 6.81 -18.22
CA THR A 148 -9.58 6.69 -17.70
C THR A 148 -9.93 7.96 -16.91
N PRO A 149 -11.15 8.54 -17.09
CA PRO A 149 -11.60 9.64 -16.26
C PRO A 149 -11.55 9.29 -14.77
N LYS A 150 -11.50 10.32 -13.91
CA LYS A 150 -11.53 10.14 -12.45
C LYS A 150 -12.61 9.15 -12.04
N SER A 151 -12.25 8.15 -11.27
CA SER A 151 -13.12 7.04 -10.91
C SER A 151 -12.74 6.43 -9.55
N ASN A 152 -13.52 5.46 -9.09
CA ASN A 152 -13.21 4.71 -7.86
C ASN A 152 -11.91 3.88 -7.96
N ALA A 153 -11.42 3.59 -9.17
CA ALA A 153 -10.14 2.93 -9.36
C ALA A 153 -8.94 3.81 -8.96
N ASP A 154 -9.08 5.14 -8.96
CA ASP A 154 -7.98 6.05 -8.62
C ASP A 154 -7.38 5.74 -7.25
N ARG A 155 -8.23 5.42 -6.27
CA ARG A 155 -7.77 5.02 -4.94
C ARG A 155 -6.98 3.72 -4.95
N MET A 156 -7.40 2.73 -5.74
CA MET A 156 -6.67 1.46 -5.87
C MET A 156 -5.32 1.68 -6.55
N VAL A 157 -5.28 2.52 -7.59
CA VAL A 157 -4.02 2.88 -8.25
C VAL A 157 -3.06 3.56 -7.28
N ALA A 158 -3.55 4.53 -6.50
CA ALA A 158 -2.74 5.22 -5.49
C ALA A 158 -2.15 4.25 -4.46
N ILE A 159 -2.98 3.35 -3.90
CA ILE A 159 -2.55 2.33 -2.93
C ILE A 159 -1.54 1.37 -3.56
N ALA A 160 -1.85 0.82 -4.75
CA ALA A 160 -0.99 -0.13 -5.43
C ALA A 160 0.38 0.47 -5.76
N SER A 161 0.40 1.73 -6.18
CA SER A 161 1.62 2.48 -6.47
C SER A 161 2.46 2.70 -5.22
N ASN A 162 1.86 3.14 -4.12
CA ASN A 162 2.57 3.31 -2.86
C ASN A 162 3.14 1.98 -2.35
N ASN A 163 2.37 0.89 -2.43
CA ASN A 163 2.82 -0.44 -1.99
C ASN A 163 4.02 -0.90 -2.83
N LEU A 164 3.95 -0.76 -4.15
CA LEU A 164 5.05 -1.15 -5.04
C LEU A 164 6.32 -0.34 -4.75
N ALA A 165 6.21 0.98 -4.56
CA ALA A 165 7.34 1.83 -4.20
C ALA A 165 7.94 1.42 -2.84
N SER A 166 7.10 1.14 -1.84
CA SER A 166 7.54 0.68 -0.51
C SER A 166 8.21 -0.68 -0.56
N GLN A 167 7.67 -1.64 -1.33
CA GLN A 167 8.30 -2.95 -1.52
C GLN A 167 9.68 -2.84 -2.17
N LEU A 168 9.81 -1.96 -3.18
CA LEU A 168 11.09 -1.72 -3.84
C LEU A 168 12.11 -1.02 -2.93
N LEU A 169 11.70 -0.20 -1.97
CA LEU A 169 12.57 0.39 -0.95
C LEU A 169 13.26 -0.68 -0.09
N GLU A 170 12.60 -1.81 0.16
CA GLU A 170 13.16 -2.92 0.98
C GLU A 170 14.10 -3.85 0.17
N VAL A 171 14.14 -3.72 -1.16
CA VAL A 171 15.05 -4.50 -2.01
C VAL A 171 16.46 -3.92 -1.93
N CYS A 172 17.45 -4.74 -1.59
CA CYS A 172 18.86 -4.32 -1.56
C CYS A 172 19.78 -5.49 -1.94
N PRO A 173 20.65 -5.37 -2.96
CA PRO A 173 20.72 -4.24 -3.90
C PRO A 173 19.58 -4.22 -4.92
N ARG A 174 19.24 -3.06 -5.44
CA ARG A 174 18.31 -2.87 -6.57
C ARG A 174 19.04 -2.75 -7.90
N SER A 175 18.39 -3.17 -8.99
CA SER A 175 18.82 -2.86 -10.34
C SER A 175 18.38 -1.43 -10.74
N ALA A 176 18.97 -0.89 -11.81
CA ALA A 176 18.57 0.42 -12.33
C ALA A 176 17.09 0.45 -12.77
N GLU A 177 16.58 -0.65 -13.33
CA GLU A 177 15.16 -0.79 -13.69
C GLU A 177 14.26 -0.78 -12.46
N GLN A 178 14.69 -1.38 -11.35
CA GLN A 178 13.95 -1.35 -10.09
C GLN A 178 13.95 0.05 -9.46
N ASP A 179 15.07 0.78 -9.53
CA ASP A 179 15.15 2.17 -9.08
C ASP A 179 14.22 3.08 -9.89
N GLU A 180 14.17 2.90 -11.22
CA GLU A 180 13.28 3.67 -12.09
C GLU A 180 11.81 3.36 -11.85
N LEU A 181 11.47 2.07 -11.67
CA LEU A 181 10.12 1.63 -11.31
C LEU A 181 9.68 2.19 -9.95
N MET A 182 10.57 2.17 -8.96
CA MET A 182 10.32 2.71 -7.63
C MET A 182 9.99 4.22 -7.70
N ARG A 183 10.78 4.97 -8.47
CA ARG A 183 10.53 6.40 -8.73
C ARG A 183 9.16 6.61 -9.40
N ALA A 184 8.90 5.87 -10.47
CA ALA A 184 7.65 5.97 -11.22
C ALA A 184 6.43 5.60 -10.36
N ALA A 185 6.56 4.58 -9.52
CA ALA A 185 5.50 4.15 -8.62
C ALA A 185 5.21 5.20 -7.54
N ALA A 186 6.23 5.78 -6.90
CA ALA A 186 6.02 6.86 -5.92
C ALA A 186 5.35 8.09 -6.56
N ALA A 187 5.80 8.48 -7.76
CA ALA A 187 5.19 9.59 -8.50
C ALA A 187 3.72 9.31 -8.88
N ALA A 188 3.40 8.10 -9.33
CA ALA A 188 2.03 7.70 -9.63
C ALA A 188 1.17 7.65 -8.36
N GLY A 189 1.71 7.19 -7.23
CA GLY A 189 1.01 7.23 -5.95
C GLY A 189 0.56 8.64 -5.59
N LEU A 190 1.46 9.62 -5.64
CA LEU A 190 1.14 11.03 -5.41
C LEU A 190 0.13 11.56 -6.44
N GLU A 191 0.34 11.29 -7.76
CA GLU A 191 -0.58 11.70 -8.83
C GLU A 191 -2.03 11.26 -8.53
N PHE A 192 -2.22 10.02 -8.15
CA PHE A 192 -3.56 9.47 -7.94
C PHE A 192 -4.13 9.83 -6.56
N TRP A 193 -3.32 10.03 -5.52
CA TRP A 193 -3.81 10.59 -4.25
C TRP A 193 -4.31 12.02 -4.41
N LEU A 194 -3.66 12.86 -5.21
CA LEU A 194 -4.16 14.20 -5.58
C LEU A 194 -5.52 14.16 -6.29
N ARG A 195 -5.83 13.06 -7.00
CA ARG A 195 -7.13 12.90 -7.67
C ARG A 195 -8.25 12.48 -6.71
N CYS A 196 -7.98 11.67 -5.69
CA CYS A 196 -9.01 10.99 -4.91
C CYS A 196 -8.82 11.00 -3.39
N GLY A 197 -7.66 11.45 -2.91
CA GLY A 197 -7.29 11.42 -1.49
C GLY A 197 -7.73 12.64 -0.70
N THR A 198 -7.36 12.63 0.58
CA THR A 198 -7.40 13.77 1.49
C THR A 198 -6.00 14.39 1.58
N TRP A 199 -5.87 15.50 2.28
CA TRP A 199 -4.58 16.13 2.53
C TRP A 199 -3.59 15.20 3.28
N GLN A 200 -4.08 14.31 4.16
CA GLN A 200 -3.23 13.30 4.81
C GLN A 200 -2.69 12.26 3.79
N ASN A 201 -3.48 11.90 2.80
CA ASN A 201 -2.99 11.00 1.76
C ASN A 201 -1.91 11.67 0.89
N GLU A 202 -2.07 12.96 0.61
CA GLU A 202 -1.11 13.75 -0.16
C GLU A 202 0.21 13.89 0.60
N GLU A 203 0.18 14.29 1.88
CA GLU A 203 1.39 14.47 2.67
C GLU A 203 2.14 13.14 2.90
N ARG A 204 1.43 12.01 3.11
CA ARG A 204 2.04 10.68 3.23
C ARG A 204 2.64 10.18 1.92
N ALA A 205 2.04 10.53 0.78
CA ALA A 205 2.63 10.24 -0.53
C ALA A 205 3.91 11.08 -0.78
N LEU A 206 3.95 12.32 -0.30
CA LEU A 206 5.16 13.13 -0.32
C LEU A 206 6.24 12.58 0.63
N TYR A 207 5.86 12.06 1.81
CA TYR A 207 6.78 11.34 2.68
C TYR A 207 7.42 10.14 1.95
N LEU A 208 6.62 9.31 1.29
CA LEU A 208 7.14 8.18 0.50
C LEU A 208 8.06 8.67 -0.64
N SER A 209 7.69 9.75 -1.31
CA SER A 209 8.54 10.37 -2.34
C SER A 209 9.89 10.81 -1.78
N ALA A 210 9.91 11.34 -0.56
CA ALA A 210 11.16 11.72 0.12
C ALA A 210 12.02 10.49 0.47
N LEU A 211 11.42 9.40 0.93
CA LEU A 211 12.14 8.14 1.20
C LEU A 211 12.76 7.58 -0.08
N VAL A 212 12.00 7.56 -1.17
CA VAL A 212 12.47 7.11 -2.49
C VAL A 212 13.63 7.99 -2.97
N ALA A 213 13.48 9.31 -2.91
CA ALA A 213 14.54 10.24 -3.32
C ALA A 213 15.82 10.06 -2.47
N ASN A 214 15.70 9.87 -1.15
CA ASN A 214 16.84 9.55 -0.28
C ASN A 214 17.51 8.23 -0.69
N ALA A 215 16.74 7.19 -0.99
CA ALA A 215 17.25 5.89 -1.40
C ALA A 215 17.97 5.94 -2.76
N LEU A 216 17.55 6.84 -3.65
CA LEU A 216 18.15 7.09 -4.96
C LEU A 216 19.34 8.07 -4.95
N GLY A 217 19.69 8.62 -3.78
CA GLY A 217 20.79 9.58 -3.69
C GLY A 217 20.44 10.98 -4.18
N GLU A 218 19.17 11.38 -4.09
CA GLU A 218 18.62 12.66 -4.56
C GLU A 218 18.18 13.56 -3.38
N PRO A 219 19.10 14.00 -2.51
CA PRO A 219 18.75 14.66 -1.24
C PRO A 219 18.02 15.99 -1.41
N MET A 220 18.22 16.70 -2.52
CA MET A 220 17.48 17.93 -2.80
C MET A 220 16.01 17.63 -3.04
N ALA A 221 15.70 16.63 -3.86
CA ALA A 221 14.32 16.20 -4.10
C ALA A 221 13.64 15.67 -2.83
N ALA A 222 14.39 14.92 -2.01
CA ALA A 222 13.90 14.46 -0.72
C ALA A 222 13.51 15.60 0.20
N ARG A 223 14.36 16.63 0.32
CA ARG A 223 14.08 17.82 1.12
C ARG A 223 12.86 18.59 0.60
N GLU A 224 12.76 18.78 -0.73
CA GLU A 224 11.64 19.50 -1.35
C GLU A 224 10.30 18.78 -1.08
N ALA A 225 10.28 17.45 -1.17
CA ALA A 225 9.10 16.65 -0.86
C ALA A 225 8.68 16.79 0.62
N VAL A 226 9.64 16.73 1.56
CA VAL A 226 9.35 16.95 2.99
C VAL A 226 8.85 18.36 3.26
N ASP A 227 9.49 19.37 2.68
CA ASP A 227 9.07 20.77 2.85
C ASP A 227 7.66 21.00 2.27
N ALA A 228 7.28 20.30 1.20
CA ALA A 228 5.92 20.31 0.67
C ALA A 228 4.93 19.66 1.63
N ALA A 229 5.26 18.50 2.20
CA ALA A 229 4.42 17.81 3.19
C ALA A 229 4.19 18.68 4.44
N PHE A 230 5.22 19.34 4.96
CA PHE A 230 5.06 20.27 6.08
C PHE A 230 4.13 21.44 5.76
N ARG A 231 4.21 22.02 4.56
CA ARG A 231 3.25 23.08 4.16
C ARG A 231 1.80 22.61 4.16
N ILE A 232 1.56 21.35 3.78
CA ILE A 232 0.22 20.77 3.81
C ILE A 232 -0.25 20.60 5.26
N ILE A 233 0.59 20.06 6.13
CA ILE A 233 0.29 19.91 7.57
C ILE A 233 0.01 21.28 8.20
N ASP A 234 0.87 22.26 7.98
CA ASP A 234 0.72 23.62 8.53
C ASP A 234 -0.61 24.27 8.11
N ALA A 235 -1.09 23.98 6.90
CA ALA A 235 -2.34 24.51 6.38
C ALA A 235 -3.61 23.79 6.88
N ASN A 236 -3.51 22.52 7.30
CA ASN A 236 -4.67 21.69 7.60
C ASN A 236 -4.78 21.25 9.05
N GLY A 237 -3.66 21.14 9.78
CA GLY A 237 -3.62 20.74 11.19
C GLY A 237 -2.44 19.83 11.49
N SER A 238 -2.09 19.73 12.78
CA SER A 238 -0.92 18.96 13.23
C SER A 238 -1.16 17.46 13.12
N GLU A 239 -0.12 16.76 12.62
CA GLU A 239 0.00 15.30 12.57
C GLU A 239 1.33 14.87 13.22
N PRO A 240 1.43 14.83 14.56
CA PRO A 240 2.71 14.71 15.28
C PRO A 240 3.51 13.46 14.91
N VAL A 241 2.84 12.37 14.55
CA VAL A 241 3.50 11.14 14.10
C VAL A 241 4.13 11.36 12.73
N ASP A 242 3.35 11.82 11.76
CA ASP A 242 3.81 12.04 10.40
C ASP A 242 4.90 13.13 10.36
N GLU A 243 4.74 14.21 11.11
CA GLU A 243 5.79 15.25 11.29
C GLU A 243 7.12 14.68 11.81
N THR A 244 7.06 13.72 12.73
CA THR A 244 8.25 13.09 13.29
C THR A 244 9.01 12.28 12.22
N PHE A 245 8.31 11.48 11.44
CA PHE A 245 8.92 10.70 10.37
C PHE A 245 9.39 11.58 9.20
N LEU A 246 8.67 12.64 8.87
CA LEU A 246 9.11 13.65 7.90
C LEU A 246 10.43 14.30 8.33
N ARG A 247 10.61 14.63 9.62
CA ARG A 247 11.88 15.14 10.15
C ARG A 247 13.00 14.14 10.00
N LEU A 248 12.77 12.84 10.25
CA LEU A 248 13.76 11.79 10.01
C LEU A 248 14.18 11.74 8.53
N ALA A 249 13.22 11.76 7.61
CA ALA A 249 13.51 11.74 6.18
C ALA A 249 14.33 12.99 5.76
N ARG A 250 14.01 14.17 6.28
CA ARG A 250 14.74 15.41 5.99
C ARG A 250 16.12 15.44 6.65
N ALA A 251 16.26 14.89 7.86
CA ALA A 251 17.56 14.76 8.51
C ALA A 251 18.52 13.89 7.67
N ASN A 252 18.00 12.80 7.04
CA ASN A 252 18.80 11.99 6.13
C ASN A 252 19.23 12.80 4.88
N ALA A 253 18.32 13.55 4.28
CA ALA A 253 18.64 14.43 3.15
C ALA A 253 19.70 15.48 3.52
N PHE A 254 19.60 16.12 4.68
CA PHE A 254 20.62 17.06 5.18
C PHE A 254 21.97 16.40 5.40
N ALA A 255 22.00 15.17 5.93
CA ALA A 255 23.24 14.40 6.07
C ALA A 255 23.92 14.20 4.71
N MET A 256 23.16 13.82 3.69
CA MET A 256 23.69 13.61 2.33
C MET A 256 24.16 14.90 1.66
N LEU A 257 23.59 16.05 2.04
CA LEU A 257 24.00 17.39 1.57
C LEU A 257 25.18 17.98 2.36
N GLY A 258 25.61 17.34 3.46
CA GLY A 258 26.63 17.87 4.35
C GLY A 258 26.14 19.02 5.25
N ASP A 259 24.84 19.25 5.35
CA ASP A 259 24.24 20.23 6.28
C ASP A 259 24.11 19.65 7.68
N LEU A 260 25.20 19.71 8.45
CA LEU A 260 25.26 19.23 9.82
C LEU A 260 24.27 19.93 10.76
N ALA A 261 24.00 21.22 10.53
CA ALA A 261 23.11 22.00 11.40
C ALA A 261 21.65 21.56 11.16
N GLY A 262 21.22 21.43 9.91
CA GLY A 262 19.90 20.93 9.53
C GLY A 262 19.69 19.51 10.02
N HIS A 263 20.66 18.62 9.80
CA HIS A 263 20.61 17.24 10.26
C HIS A 263 20.38 17.13 11.78
N LYS A 264 21.24 17.78 12.58
CA LYS A 264 21.14 17.75 14.05
C LYS A 264 19.82 18.32 14.57
N ARG A 265 19.36 19.42 13.99
CA ARG A 265 18.10 20.06 14.38
C ARG A 265 16.90 19.14 14.16
N ASP A 266 16.76 18.57 12.95
CA ASP A 266 15.61 17.74 12.62
C ASP A 266 15.65 16.39 13.35
N LEU A 267 16.84 15.82 13.52
CA LEU A 267 17.02 14.59 14.28
C LEU A 267 16.65 14.78 15.76
N ALA A 268 17.16 15.83 16.41
CA ALA A 268 16.84 16.13 17.80
C ALA A 268 15.35 16.41 18.02
N ALA A 269 14.70 17.10 17.07
CA ALA A 269 13.25 17.34 17.12
C ALA A 269 12.45 16.05 16.99
N ALA A 270 12.85 15.13 16.09
CA ALA A 270 12.20 13.84 15.94
C ALA A 270 12.37 12.94 17.18
N GLU A 271 13.60 12.87 17.73
CA GLU A 271 13.90 12.12 18.95
C GLU A 271 13.11 12.66 20.17
N SER A 272 13.00 13.98 20.29
CA SER A 272 12.20 14.62 21.35
C SER A 272 10.71 14.30 21.22
N ALA A 273 10.15 14.33 20.02
CA ALA A 273 8.75 13.98 19.78
C ALA A 273 8.47 12.51 20.09
N ALA A 274 9.37 11.60 19.69
CA ALA A 274 9.24 10.16 19.93
C ALA A 274 9.55 9.73 21.37
N ALA A 275 10.06 10.61 22.23
CA ALA A 275 10.51 10.26 23.59
C ALA A 275 9.38 9.71 24.47
N SER A 276 8.13 10.15 24.23
CA SER A 276 6.94 9.69 24.97
C SER A 276 6.25 8.46 24.35
N TRP A 277 6.73 8.00 23.20
CA TRP A 277 6.12 6.85 22.53
C TRP A 277 6.50 5.54 23.22
N ASP A 278 5.62 4.55 23.12
CA ASP A 278 5.79 3.21 23.69
C ASP A 278 5.56 2.10 22.64
N GLY A 279 5.77 0.85 23.06
CA GLY A 279 5.44 -0.34 22.29
C GLY A 279 5.90 -0.31 20.84
N ALA A 280 4.98 -0.63 19.93
CA ALA A 280 5.25 -0.78 18.50
C ALA A 280 5.67 0.56 17.83
N MET A 281 5.12 1.68 18.28
CA MET A 281 5.45 3.00 17.72
C MET A 281 6.92 3.37 18.00
N ARG A 282 7.39 3.11 19.22
CA ARG A 282 8.78 3.35 19.59
C ARG A 282 9.74 2.44 18.84
N GLN A 283 9.34 1.17 18.64
CA GLN A 283 10.12 0.23 17.86
C GLN A 283 10.24 0.69 16.39
N TRP A 284 9.12 1.06 15.77
CA TRP A 284 9.11 1.58 14.40
C TRP A 284 9.98 2.82 14.25
N PHE A 285 9.87 3.78 15.17
CA PHE A 285 10.75 4.94 15.17
C PHE A 285 12.24 4.56 15.24
N ALA A 286 12.60 3.61 16.10
CA ALA A 286 13.99 3.16 16.26
C ALA A 286 14.52 2.50 14.96
N GLU A 287 13.69 1.72 14.28
CA GLU A 287 14.02 1.08 13.01
C GLU A 287 14.26 2.11 11.90
N GLU A 288 13.35 3.09 11.74
CA GLU A 288 13.52 4.17 10.77
C GLU A 288 14.72 5.08 11.11
N ARG A 289 14.91 5.37 12.40
CA ARG A 289 16.05 6.14 12.87
C ARG A 289 17.39 5.47 12.55
N ALA A 290 17.45 4.15 12.63
CA ALA A 290 18.67 3.37 12.35
C ALA A 290 19.06 3.41 10.86
N LYS A 291 18.12 3.67 9.95
CA LYS A 291 18.37 3.80 8.51
C LYS A 291 19.06 5.13 8.14
N ILE A 292 19.06 6.12 9.04
CA ILE A 292 19.64 7.44 8.79
C ILE A 292 21.15 7.37 8.90
N LYS A 293 21.86 7.87 7.89
CA LYS A 293 23.32 7.97 7.92
C LYS A 293 23.76 8.90 9.07
N LEU A 294 24.66 8.40 9.90
CA LEU A 294 25.37 9.22 10.88
C LEU A 294 26.47 9.99 10.15
N LEU A 295 26.54 11.29 10.39
CA LEU A 295 27.63 12.17 9.93
C LEU A 295 28.75 12.21 10.98
#